data_a71579d9e374850b3a01e5bb49ddb530
#
_entry.id   a71579d9e374850b3a01e5bb49ddb530
#
_cell.length_a   1.000
_cell.length_b   1.000
_cell.length_c   1.000
_cell.angle_alpha   90.00
_cell.angle_beta   90.00
_cell.angle_gamma   90.00
#
_symmetry.space_group_name_H-M   'P 1'
#
loop_
_entity.id
_entity.type
_entity.pdbx_description
1 polymer ?
#
loop_
_entity_poly.entity_id
_entity_poly.type
_entity_poly.pdbx_seq_one_letter_code
_entity_poly.pdbx_strand_id
1 'polypeptide(L)'
;MGLVVTFICFAALSYGLFYLGLILILINRFLDGLDGRLARLGTPRKFGAFFDITSDFAFYALIPLGFAVVSPYENALPTAFLLAAFYVNGSSFLAEAIIIEKYNIKIDQADKGFFYSSGLIEGFETICFFLFICFFPNIYANAAYIFFTLTLLTHVMRVFKSFKRFL
;
A
#
# COMPACT_ATOMS: atom_id res chain seq x y z
N MET A 1 -11.82 2.69 12.03
CA MET A 1 -11.91 4.15 11.73
C MET A 1 -11.14 4.55 10.47
N GLY A 2 -10.00 3.95 10.19
CA GLY A 2 -9.17 4.26 9.01
C GLY A 2 -9.88 4.24 7.66
N LEU A 3 -10.73 3.23 7.41
CA LEU A 3 -11.43 3.10 6.12
C LEU A 3 -12.37 4.30 5.82
N VAL A 4 -13.04 4.85 6.82
CA VAL A 4 -13.90 6.05 6.65
C VAL A 4 -13.04 7.25 6.26
N VAL A 5 -11.90 7.44 6.92
CA VAL A 5 -10.94 8.51 6.58
C VAL A 5 -10.40 8.33 5.17
N THR A 6 -10.18 7.09 4.72
CA THR A 6 -9.78 6.79 3.33
C THR A 6 -10.81 7.27 2.31
N PHE A 7 -12.10 7.02 2.53
CA PHE A 7 -13.16 7.50 1.63
C PHE A 7 -13.27 9.04 1.61
N ILE A 8 -13.14 9.68 2.77
CA ILE A 8 -13.12 11.15 2.85
C ILE A 8 -11.90 11.71 2.11
N CYS A 9 -10.73 11.07 2.26
CA CYS A 9 -9.51 11.43 1.55
C CYS A 9 -9.67 11.29 0.03
N PHE A 10 -10.22 10.17 -0.44
CA PHE A 10 -10.56 9.96 -1.85
C PHE A 10 -11.45 11.07 -2.39
N ALA A 11 -12.54 11.42 -1.68
CA ALA A 11 -13.42 12.49 -2.07
C ALA A 11 -12.68 13.84 -2.13
N ALA A 12 -11.87 14.18 -1.11
CA ALA A 12 -11.08 15.42 -1.09
C ALA A 12 -10.13 15.50 -2.30
N LEU A 13 -9.41 14.43 -2.61
CA LEU A 13 -8.50 14.37 -3.76
C LEU A 13 -9.26 14.49 -5.09
N SER A 14 -10.42 13.85 -5.20
CA SER A 14 -11.28 13.91 -6.40
C SER A 14 -11.81 15.34 -6.71
N TYR A 15 -11.89 16.19 -5.68
CA TYR A 15 -12.20 17.62 -5.83
C TYR A 15 -10.96 18.53 -5.95
N GLY A 16 -9.76 17.96 -6.05
CA GLY A 16 -8.51 18.73 -6.17
C GLY A 16 -8.04 19.36 -4.86
N LEU A 17 -8.59 18.94 -3.71
CA LEU A 17 -8.20 19.44 -2.38
C LEU A 17 -6.96 18.70 -1.86
N PHE A 18 -5.85 18.81 -2.59
CA PHE A 18 -4.63 18.01 -2.34
C PHE A 18 -4.02 18.19 -0.96
N TYR A 19 -3.99 19.42 -0.42
CA TYR A 19 -3.49 19.66 0.96
C TYR A 19 -4.39 19.03 2.03
N LEU A 20 -5.72 19.05 1.82
CA LEU A 20 -6.63 18.32 2.69
C LEU A 20 -6.42 16.81 2.57
N GLY A 21 -6.22 16.30 1.36
CA GLY A 21 -5.84 14.92 1.10
C GLY A 21 -4.59 14.49 1.87
N LEU A 22 -3.55 15.32 1.82
CA LEU A 22 -2.30 15.10 2.57
C LEU A 22 -2.55 14.97 4.10
N ILE A 23 -3.31 15.89 4.68
CA ILE A 23 -3.65 15.85 6.12
C ILE A 23 -4.43 14.57 6.45
N LEU A 24 -5.38 14.19 5.60
CA LEU A 24 -6.20 12.99 5.79
C LEU A 24 -5.37 11.70 5.65
N ILE A 25 -4.37 11.66 4.76
CA ILE A 25 -3.41 10.56 4.67
C ILE A 25 -2.64 10.40 6.00
N LEU A 26 -2.13 11.50 6.56
CA LEU A 26 -1.41 11.48 7.84
C LEU A 26 -2.30 11.02 8.99
N ILE A 27 -3.53 11.53 9.07
CA ILE A 27 -4.52 11.10 10.07
C ILE A 27 -4.83 9.61 9.92
N ASN A 28 -5.04 9.14 8.68
CA ASN A 28 -5.32 7.73 8.39
C ASN A 28 -4.19 6.83 8.92
N ARG A 29 -2.93 7.14 8.60
CA ARG A 29 -1.78 6.35 9.05
C ARG A 29 -1.55 6.42 10.56
N PHE A 30 -1.86 7.55 11.19
CA PHE A 30 -1.81 7.68 12.64
C PHE A 30 -2.85 6.77 13.32
N LEU A 31 -4.10 6.78 12.83
CA LEU A 31 -5.17 5.92 13.35
C LEU A 31 -4.85 4.44 13.18
N ASP A 32 -4.34 4.04 12.02
CA ASP A 32 -3.90 2.70 11.72
C ASP A 32 -2.81 2.21 12.71
N GLY A 33 -1.82 3.06 12.97
CA GLY A 33 -0.77 2.77 13.96
C GLY A 33 -1.30 2.64 15.38
N LEU A 34 -2.35 3.40 15.76
CA LEU A 34 -3.02 3.28 17.06
C LEU A 34 -3.81 1.98 17.17
N ASP A 35 -4.61 1.65 16.14
CA ASP A 35 -5.41 0.41 16.10
C ASP A 35 -4.49 -0.81 16.18
N GLY A 36 -3.36 -0.80 15.49
CA GLY A 36 -2.34 -1.86 15.56
C GLY A 36 -1.67 -1.99 16.96
N ARG A 37 -1.48 -0.88 17.68
CA ARG A 37 -0.96 -0.92 19.07
C ARG A 37 -2.00 -1.46 20.04
N LEU A 38 -3.25 -1.02 19.94
CA LEU A 38 -4.36 -1.48 20.77
C LEU A 38 -4.63 -2.98 20.58
N ALA A 39 -4.55 -3.46 19.32
CA ALA A 39 -4.71 -4.88 19.01
C ALA A 39 -3.62 -5.76 19.67
N ARG A 40 -2.40 -5.24 19.84
CA ARG A 40 -1.30 -5.96 20.51
C ARG A 40 -1.42 -6.00 22.03
N LEU A 41 -2.16 -5.07 22.63
CA LEU A 41 -2.42 -5.03 24.08
C LEU A 41 -3.61 -5.91 24.50
N GLY A 42 -4.45 -6.30 23.54
CA GLY A 42 -5.64 -7.13 23.76
C GLY A 42 -5.52 -8.53 23.18
N THR A 43 -6.61 -9.31 23.27
CA THR A 43 -6.72 -10.59 22.56
C THR A 43 -6.84 -10.34 21.04
N PRO A 44 -5.98 -10.96 20.22
CA PRO A 44 -6.04 -10.79 18.77
C PRO A 44 -7.41 -11.21 18.21
N ARG A 45 -8.11 -10.28 17.57
CA ARG A 45 -9.40 -10.56 16.95
C ARG A 45 -9.16 -10.90 15.47
N LYS A 46 -9.52 -12.09 15.03
CA LYS A 46 -9.37 -12.54 13.64
C LYS A 46 -10.01 -11.58 12.64
N PHE A 47 -11.20 -11.06 12.95
CA PHE A 47 -11.87 -10.06 12.11
C PHE A 47 -11.11 -8.74 12.06
N GLY A 48 -10.46 -8.32 13.16
CA GLY A 48 -9.63 -7.10 13.17
C GLY A 48 -8.48 -7.18 12.17
N ALA A 49 -7.73 -8.29 12.17
CA ALA A 49 -6.64 -8.50 11.21
C ALA A 49 -7.13 -8.57 9.75
N PHE A 50 -8.26 -9.23 9.50
CA PHE A 50 -8.88 -9.24 8.16
C PHE A 50 -9.26 -7.82 7.72
N PHE A 51 -9.92 -7.06 8.59
CA PHE A 51 -10.39 -5.71 8.29
C PHE A 51 -9.23 -4.73 8.07
N ASP A 52 -8.15 -4.88 8.82
CA ASP A 52 -6.91 -4.11 8.70
C ASP A 52 -6.30 -4.26 7.29
N ILE A 53 -6.04 -5.51 6.89
CA ILE A 53 -5.51 -5.82 5.56
C ILE A 53 -6.41 -5.26 4.44
N THR A 54 -7.72 -5.48 4.53
CA THR A 54 -8.65 -5.01 3.50
C THR A 54 -8.75 -3.49 3.45
N SER A 55 -8.66 -2.81 4.59
CA SER A 55 -8.65 -1.34 4.68
C SER A 55 -7.38 -0.75 4.08
N ASP A 56 -6.23 -1.39 4.28
CA ASP A 56 -4.97 -0.98 3.66
C ASP A 56 -5.00 -1.10 2.13
N PHE A 57 -5.52 -2.21 1.60
CA PHE A 57 -5.68 -2.35 0.15
C PHE A 57 -6.65 -1.31 -0.42
N ALA A 58 -7.73 -0.99 0.29
CA ALA A 58 -8.64 0.09 -0.11
C ALA A 58 -7.93 1.45 -0.11
N PHE A 59 -7.09 1.74 0.90
CA PHE A 59 -6.29 2.96 0.96
C PHE A 59 -5.34 3.08 -0.23
N TYR A 60 -4.57 2.03 -0.54
CA TYR A 60 -3.65 2.02 -1.67
C TYR A 60 -4.35 2.15 -3.03
N ALA A 61 -5.60 1.72 -3.15
CA ALA A 61 -6.37 1.86 -4.37
C ALA A 61 -7.03 3.25 -4.51
N LEU A 62 -7.66 3.75 -3.45
CA LEU A 62 -8.48 4.95 -3.51
C LEU A 62 -7.66 6.24 -3.60
N ILE A 63 -6.45 6.31 -3.01
CA ILE A 63 -5.63 7.52 -3.09
C ILE A 63 -5.24 7.83 -4.55
N PRO A 64 -4.61 6.93 -5.33
CA PRO A 64 -4.32 7.19 -6.74
C PRO A 64 -5.57 7.44 -7.58
N LEU A 65 -6.67 6.74 -7.27
CA LEU A 65 -7.94 6.92 -7.99
C LEU A 65 -8.48 8.35 -7.84
N GLY A 66 -8.28 9.01 -6.69
CA GLY A 66 -8.65 10.41 -6.50
C GLY A 66 -7.95 11.35 -7.49
N PHE A 67 -6.65 11.10 -7.78
CA PHE A 67 -5.92 11.84 -8.82
C PHE A 67 -6.40 11.54 -10.24
N ALA A 68 -6.86 10.32 -10.50
CA ALA A 68 -7.45 9.97 -11.80
C ALA A 68 -8.79 10.69 -12.00
N VAL A 69 -9.60 10.81 -10.96
CA VAL A 69 -10.92 11.48 -11.04
C VAL A 69 -10.80 12.98 -11.27
N VAL A 70 -9.84 13.65 -10.62
CA VAL A 70 -9.66 15.11 -10.76
C VAL A 70 -9.12 15.51 -12.14
N SER A 71 -8.32 14.68 -12.80
CA SER A 71 -7.78 14.95 -14.13
C SER A 71 -7.75 13.65 -14.98
N PRO A 72 -8.90 13.18 -15.47
CA PRO A 72 -8.99 11.86 -16.12
C PRO A 72 -8.11 11.72 -17.36
N TYR A 73 -8.04 12.76 -18.19
CA TYR A 73 -7.26 12.72 -19.43
C TYR A 73 -5.76 12.50 -19.21
N GLU A 74 -5.20 13.09 -18.17
CA GLU A 74 -3.78 13.00 -17.85
C GLU A 74 -3.46 11.82 -16.93
N ASN A 75 -4.35 11.54 -15.98
CA ASN A 75 -4.03 10.69 -14.84
C ASN A 75 -4.67 9.30 -14.89
N ALA A 76 -5.72 9.05 -15.72
CA ALA A 76 -6.39 7.74 -15.70
C ALA A 76 -5.46 6.60 -16.09
N LEU A 77 -4.69 6.76 -17.17
CA LEU A 77 -3.78 5.71 -17.64
C LEU A 77 -2.61 5.46 -16.68
N PRO A 78 -1.86 6.47 -16.20
CA PRO A 78 -0.84 6.27 -15.16
C PRO A 78 -1.39 5.61 -13.90
N THR A 79 -2.61 5.98 -13.47
CA THR A 79 -3.27 5.36 -12.32
C THR A 79 -3.58 3.89 -12.59
N ALA A 80 -4.08 3.53 -13.77
CA ALA A 80 -4.36 2.14 -14.12
C ALA A 80 -3.10 1.27 -14.05
N PHE A 81 -1.96 1.75 -14.58
CA PHE A 81 -0.68 1.06 -14.47
C PHE A 81 -0.23 0.92 -13.01
N LEU A 82 -0.32 1.99 -12.22
CA LEU A 82 0.05 1.99 -10.81
C LEU A 82 -0.80 0.98 -10.01
N LEU A 83 -2.12 0.97 -10.22
CA LEU A 83 -3.02 0.03 -9.56
C LEU A 83 -2.75 -1.42 -9.98
N ALA A 84 -2.42 -1.66 -11.25
CA ALA A 84 -2.02 -2.99 -11.71
C ALA A 84 -0.75 -3.47 -11.00
N ALA A 85 0.26 -2.60 -10.81
CA ALA A 85 1.47 -2.95 -10.07
C ALA A 85 1.16 -3.23 -8.58
N PHE A 86 0.33 -2.41 -7.94
CA PHE A 86 -0.10 -2.65 -6.56
C PHE A 86 -0.84 -3.97 -6.40
N TYR A 87 -1.73 -4.30 -7.35
CA TYR A 87 -2.44 -5.57 -7.37
C TYR A 87 -1.49 -6.77 -7.45
N VAL A 88 -0.57 -6.75 -8.42
CA VAL A 88 0.40 -7.84 -8.64
C VAL A 88 1.36 -7.96 -7.45
N ASN A 89 1.88 -6.84 -6.95
CA ASN A 89 2.78 -6.84 -5.80
C ASN A 89 2.07 -7.31 -4.51
N GLY A 90 0.85 -6.82 -4.26
CA GLY A 90 0.04 -7.21 -3.11
C GLY A 90 -0.35 -8.69 -3.14
N SER A 91 -0.74 -9.22 -4.32
CA SER A 91 -1.07 -10.63 -4.47
C SER A 91 0.13 -11.53 -4.17
N SER A 92 1.34 -11.17 -4.62
CA SER A 92 2.54 -11.93 -4.31
C SER A 92 2.91 -11.90 -2.82
N PHE A 93 2.70 -10.76 -2.15
CA PHE A 93 2.89 -10.64 -0.71
C PHE A 93 1.95 -11.56 0.08
N LEU A 94 0.65 -11.54 -0.26
CA LEU A 94 -0.34 -12.39 0.40
C LEU A 94 -0.11 -13.87 0.10
N ALA A 95 0.24 -14.22 -1.13
CA ALA A 95 0.55 -15.60 -1.52
C ALA A 95 1.75 -16.15 -0.75
N GLU A 96 2.82 -15.35 -0.61
CA GLU A 96 4.00 -15.75 0.18
C GLU A 96 3.62 -15.99 1.64
N ALA A 97 2.85 -15.11 2.27
CA ALA A 97 2.40 -15.25 3.66
C ALA A 97 1.56 -16.52 3.85
N ILE A 98 0.63 -16.81 2.94
CA ILE A 98 -0.22 -18.02 2.98
C ILE A 98 0.63 -19.30 2.86
N ILE A 99 1.60 -19.34 1.96
CA ILE A 99 2.46 -20.51 1.75
C ILE A 99 3.33 -20.77 3.00
N ILE A 100 3.91 -19.72 3.56
CA ILE A 100 4.72 -19.83 4.78
C ILE A 100 3.90 -20.41 5.94
N GLU A 101 2.69 -19.90 6.14
CA GLU A 101 1.80 -20.38 7.21
C GLU A 101 1.36 -21.81 6.94
N LYS A 102 0.90 -22.12 5.73
CA LYS A 102 0.39 -23.45 5.36
C LYS A 102 1.41 -24.56 5.51
N TYR A 103 2.67 -24.28 5.17
CA TYR A 103 3.75 -25.27 5.22
C TYR A 103 4.63 -25.15 6.47
N ASN A 104 4.26 -24.31 7.43
CA ASN A 104 5.00 -24.04 8.69
C ASN A 104 6.49 -23.75 8.42
N ILE A 105 6.78 -22.96 7.37
CA ILE A 105 8.15 -22.62 7.01
C ILE A 105 8.75 -21.74 8.10
N LYS A 106 9.79 -22.22 8.76
CA LYS A 106 10.49 -21.47 9.80
C LYS A 106 11.26 -20.30 9.18
N ILE A 107 10.97 -19.10 9.63
CA ILE A 107 11.71 -17.89 9.29
C ILE A 107 12.61 -17.59 10.48
N ASP A 108 13.94 -17.60 10.26
CA ASP A 108 14.90 -17.25 11.30
C ASP A 108 14.65 -15.82 11.81
N GLN A 109 14.86 -15.60 13.12
CA GLN A 109 14.60 -14.29 13.74
C GLN A 109 15.48 -13.18 13.16
N ALA A 110 16.69 -13.49 12.69
CA ALA A 110 17.58 -12.59 11.99
C ALA A 110 17.01 -12.17 10.62
N ASP A 111 16.27 -13.07 9.97
CA ASP A 111 15.63 -12.82 8.67
C ASP A 111 14.27 -12.15 8.77
N LYS A 112 13.63 -12.12 9.95
CA LYS A 112 12.28 -11.51 10.10
C LYS A 112 12.27 -10.03 9.71
N GLY A 113 13.27 -9.25 10.12
CA GLY A 113 13.39 -7.85 9.72
C GLY A 113 13.63 -7.69 8.21
N PHE A 114 14.49 -8.55 7.66
CA PHE A 114 14.82 -8.60 6.23
C PHE A 114 13.70 -9.22 5.37
N PHE A 115 12.84 -10.04 5.98
CA PHE A 115 11.72 -10.72 5.35
C PHE A 115 10.60 -9.76 4.98
N TYR A 116 10.22 -8.87 5.93
CA TYR A 116 9.18 -7.87 5.72
C TYR A 116 9.68 -6.65 4.93
N SER A 117 11.00 -6.45 4.81
CA SER A 117 11.64 -5.36 4.07
C SER A 117 12.44 -5.91 2.88
N SER A 118 11.80 -6.68 2.01
CA SER A 118 12.51 -7.35 0.91
C SER A 118 12.36 -6.67 -0.46
N GLY A 119 11.61 -5.59 -0.54
CA GLY A 119 11.33 -4.83 -1.76
C GLY A 119 11.98 -3.44 -1.77
N LEU A 120 12.00 -2.81 -2.95
CA LEU A 120 12.38 -1.40 -3.11
C LEU A 120 11.24 -0.47 -2.71
N ILE A 121 10.00 -0.89 -2.96
CA ILE A 121 8.78 -0.18 -2.64
C ILE A 121 7.91 -1.05 -1.74
N GLU A 122 7.70 -0.57 -0.53
CA GLU A 122 6.86 -1.17 0.48
C GLU A 122 5.87 -0.14 1.03
N GLY A 123 5.27 -0.40 2.19
CA GLY A 123 4.24 0.47 2.76
C GLY A 123 4.73 1.89 3.04
N PHE A 124 5.93 2.03 3.60
CA PHE A 124 6.49 3.33 3.95
C PHE A 124 6.78 4.19 2.71
N GLU A 125 7.45 3.63 1.69
CA GLU A 125 7.74 4.31 0.44
C GLU A 125 6.46 4.72 -0.30
N THR A 126 5.43 3.88 -0.23
CA THR A 126 4.13 4.19 -0.83
C THR A 126 3.44 5.36 -0.13
N ILE A 127 3.51 5.42 1.21
CA ILE A 127 2.98 6.56 1.96
C ILE A 127 3.76 7.84 1.62
N CYS A 128 5.09 7.78 1.59
CA CYS A 128 5.93 8.92 1.20
C CYS A 128 5.59 9.39 -0.23
N PHE A 129 5.37 8.47 -1.16
CA PHE A 129 4.93 8.80 -2.51
C PHE A 129 3.57 9.51 -2.52
N PHE A 130 2.59 9.05 -1.76
CA PHE A 130 1.28 9.69 -1.68
C PHE A 130 1.35 11.10 -1.09
N LEU A 131 2.16 11.30 -0.06
CA LEU A 131 2.40 12.63 0.47
C LEU A 131 3.08 13.54 -0.55
N PHE A 132 4.09 13.02 -1.25
CA PHE A 132 4.83 13.76 -2.27
C PHE A 132 3.93 14.24 -3.41
N ILE A 133 3.06 13.37 -3.96
CA ILE A 133 2.14 13.76 -5.05
C ILE A 133 1.04 14.72 -4.58
N CYS A 134 0.68 14.75 -3.29
CA CYS A 134 -0.21 15.75 -2.74
C CYS A 134 0.45 17.14 -2.69
N PHE A 135 1.77 17.24 -2.47
CA PHE A 135 2.52 18.49 -2.55
C PHE A 135 2.74 18.95 -3.99
N PHE A 136 2.95 18.00 -4.91
CA PHE A 136 3.29 18.27 -6.30
C PHE A 136 2.31 17.60 -7.27
N PRO A 137 1.01 17.94 -7.25
CA PRO A 137 -0.02 17.22 -8.02
C PRO A 137 0.20 17.27 -9.54
N ASN A 138 0.83 18.32 -10.06
CA ASN A 138 1.07 18.50 -11.50
C ASN A 138 2.02 17.46 -12.09
N ILE A 139 2.86 16.80 -11.29
CA ILE A 139 3.79 15.76 -11.78
C ILE A 139 3.26 14.35 -11.56
N TYR A 140 2.02 14.21 -11.08
CA TYR A 140 1.43 12.92 -10.71
C TYR A 140 1.60 11.85 -11.79
N ALA A 141 1.28 12.16 -13.05
CA ALA A 141 1.33 11.18 -14.13
C ALA A 141 2.73 10.57 -14.32
N ASN A 142 3.77 11.41 -14.35
CA ASN A 142 5.15 10.95 -14.49
C ASN A 142 5.62 10.19 -13.25
N ALA A 143 5.29 10.70 -12.07
CA ALA A 143 5.63 10.06 -10.80
C ALA A 143 4.95 8.69 -10.66
N ALA A 144 3.70 8.54 -11.10
CA ALA A 144 2.97 7.29 -11.10
C ALA A 144 3.61 6.23 -12.01
N TYR A 145 4.09 6.60 -13.20
CA TYR A 145 4.83 5.66 -14.07
C TYR A 145 6.16 5.21 -13.48
N ILE A 146 6.89 6.12 -12.85
CA ILE A 146 8.14 5.77 -12.15
C ILE A 146 7.84 4.81 -11.01
N PHE A 147 6.84 5.14 -10.20
CA PHE A 147 6.48 4.34 -9.04
C PHE A 147 5.90 2.96 -9.44
N PHE A 148 5.13 2.90 -10.53
CA PHE A 148 4.72 1.65 -11.18
C PHE A 148 5.91 0.74 -11.48
N THR A 149 6.94 1.29 -12.15
CA THR A 149 8.13 0.52 -12.53
C THR A 149 8.88 -0.02 -11.31
N LEU A 150 9.07 0.82 -10.28
CA LEU A 150 9.73 0.42 -9.03
C LEU A 150 8.92 -0.63 -8.26
N THR A 151 7.59 -0.53 -8.27
CA THR A 151 6.70 -1.52 -7.63
C THR A 151 6.75 -2.86 -8.36
N LEU A 152 6.79 -2.86 -9.70
CA LEU A 152 6.99 -4.10 -10.46
C LEU A 152 8.37 -4.74 -10.21
N LEU A 153 9.42 -3.94 -10.10
CA LEU A 153 10.74 -4.45 -9.72
C LEU A 153 10.69 -5.11 -8.34
N THR A 154 10.00 -4.50 -7.38
CA THR A 154 9.76 -5.08 -6.05
C THR A 154 9.07 -6.45 -6.16
N HIS A 155 8.01 -6.54 -6.98
CA HIS A 155 7.32 -7.80 -7.22
C HIS A 155 8.26 -8.88 -7.79
N VAL A 156 9.01 -8.55 -8.85
CA VAL A 156 9.98 -9.49 -9.47
C VAL A 156 11.02 -9.97 -8.45
N MET A 157 11.58 -9.06 -7.66
CA MET A 157 12.54 -9.40 -6.60
C MET A 157 11.91 -10.34 -5.55
N ARG A 158 10.66 -10.09 -5.16
CA ARG A 158 9.93 -10.97 -4.23
C ARG A 158 9.72 -12.36 -4.81
N VAL A 159 9.23 -12.46 -6.05
CA VAL A 159 9.03 -13.76 -6.73
C VAL A 159 10.34 -14.55 -6.80
N PHE A 160 11.44 -13.89 -7.16
CA PHE A 160 12.74 -14.54 -7.24
C PHE A 160 13.26 -15.03 -5.87
N LYS A 161 13.07 -14.25 -4.81
CA LYS A 161 13.40 -14.65 -3.43
C LYS A 161 12.53 -15.81 -2.96
N SER A 162 11.22 -15.73 -3.22
CA SER A 162 10.28 -16.81 -2.87
C SER A 162 10.60 -18.12 -3.62
N PHE A 163 10.96 -18.02 -4.90
CA PHE A 163 11.43 -19.17 -5.68
C PHE A 163 12.63 -19.86 -5.02
N LYS A 164 13.65 -19.10 -4.62
CA LYS A 164 14.82 -19.65 -3.92
C LYS A 164 14.51 -20.25 -2.54
N ARG A 165 13.49 -19.73 -1.88
CA ARG A 165 13.09 -20.16 -0.53
C ARG A 165 12.25 -21.44 -0.55
N PHE A 166 11.41 -21.61 -1.57
CA PHE A 166 10.44 -22.70 -1.64
C PHE A 166 10.95 -23.93 -2.40
N LEU A 167 12.11 -23.84 -3.03
CA LEU A 167 12.85 -24.97 -3.62
C LEU A 167 13.95 -25.46 -2.71
#